data_3e7eed4d376de506bfb77ae4e1c4a1c1
#
_entry.id   3e7eed4d376de506bfb77ae4e1c4a1c1
#
_cell.length_a   1.000
_cell.length_b   1.000
_cell.length_c   1.000
_cell.angle_alpha   90.00
_cell.angle_beta   90.00
_cell.angle_gamma   90.00
#
_symmetry.space_group_name_H-M   'P 1'
#
loop_
_entity.id
_entity.type
_entity.pdbx_description
1 polymer ?
#
loop_
_entity_poly.entity_id
_entity_poly.type
_entity_poly.pdbx_seq_one_letter_code
_entity_poly.pdbx_strand_id
1 'polypeptide(L)'
;RAKPNRIAILKAMSKENTAAVLQALATRSESGVQLQPFAVSHNLPSDQIDAIIVSLGLLRVGDAPKERIFCESRWRGLMALILNAVASIHESKPKSIGASIKDIQVQLGVFFEEDSLKLALKIMISEKRMCVNGSRFYLPSHNIHIPEQETAILTIAANILAPDGGTPPSLQQPAQ
;
A
#
# COMPACT_ATOMS: atom_id res chain seq x y z
N ARG A 1 -12.76 -20.33 -21.58
CA ARG A 1 -12.54 -21.37 -20.53
C ARG A 1 -12.34 -20.66 -19.20
N ALA A 2 -13.13 -21.05 -18.18
CA ALA A 2 -13.00 -20.47 -16.84
C ALA A 2 -11.62 -20.79 -16.24
N LYS A 3 -10.96 -19.80 -15.63
CA LYS A 3 -9.66 -20.02 -14.97
C LYS A 3 -9.82 -21.07 -13.86
N PRO A 4 -8.85 -21.99 -13.65
CA PRO A 4 -8.94 -23.07 -12.66
C PRO A 4 -9.29 -22.58 -11.25
N ASN A 5 -8.85 -21.37 -10.88
CA ASN A 5 -9.19 -20.71 -9.62
C ASN A 5 -10.70 -20.44 -9.47
N ARG A 6 -11.39 -20.05 -10.55
CA ARG A 6 -12.84 -19.78 -10.52
C ARG A 6 -13.64 -21.05 -10.33
N ILE A 7 -13.22 -22.15 -10.97
CA ILE A 7 -13.88 -23.47 -10.84
C ILE A 7 -13.77 -23.99 -9.41
N ALA A 8 -12.62 -23.81 -8.74
CA ALA A 8 -12.45 -24.27 -7.38
C ALA A 8 -13.28 -23.45 -6.37
N ILE A 9 -13.42 -22.14 -6.58
CA ILE A 9 -14.33 -21.29 -5.78
C ILE A 9 -15.77 -21.74 -5.96
N LEU A 10 -16.24 -21.93 -7.19
CA LEU A 10 -17.59 -22.39 -7.47
C LEU A 10 -17.88 -23.77 -6.87
N LYS A 11 -16.91 -24.69 -6.90
CA LYS A 11 -17.02 -25.99 -6.23
C LYS A 11 -17.10 -25.87 -4.70
N ALA A 12 -16.36 -24.93 -4.09
CA ALA A 12 -16.46 -24.68 -2.65
C ALA A 12 -17.83 -24.07 -2.28
N MET A 13 -18.34 -23.15 -3.07
CA MET A 13 -19.67 -22.54 -2.88
C MET A 13 -20.81 -23.56 -2.99
N SER A 14 -20.70 -24.57 -3.85
CA SER A 14 -21.71 -25.61 -4.02
C SER A 14 -21.82 -26.57 -2.83
N LYS A 15 -20.90 -26.52 -1.86
CA LYS A 15 -20.88 -27.43 -0.69
C LYS A 15 -21.55 -26.84 0.55
N GLU A 16 -22.25 -25.72 0.44
CA GLU A 16 -22.94 -25.03 1.56
C GLU A 16 -22.05 -24.75 2.79
N ASN A 17 -20.73 -24.91 2.67
CA ASN A 17 -19.80 -24.69 3.77
C ASN A 17 -19.16 -23.31 3.64
N THR A 18 -19.76 -22.32 4.30
CA THR A 18 -19.30 -20.92 4.29
C THR A 18 -17.86 -20.75 4.75
N ALA A 19 -17.40 -21.57 5.71
CA ALA A 19 -16.01 -21.55 6.17
C ALA A 19 -15.04 -21.98 5.05
N ALA A 20 -15.38 -23.04 4.30
CA ALA A 20 -14.55 -23.47 3.16
C ALA A 20 -14.52 -22.44 2.04
N VAL A 21 -15.65 -21.74 1.80
CA VAL A 21 -15.72 -20.64 0.82
C VAL A 21 -14.80 -19.49 1.25
N LEU A 22 -14.90 -19.04 2.51
CA LEU A 22 -14.07 -17.96 3.04
C LEU A 22 -12.58 -18.32 2.96
N GLN A 23 -12.22 -19.53 3.37
CA GLN A 23 -10.84 -20.02 3.29
C GLN A 23 -10.32 -20.04 1.85
N ALA A 24 -11.12 -20.56 0.90
CA ALA A 24 -10.74 -20.60 -0.52
C ALA A 24 -10.55 -19.19 -1.11
N LEU A 25 -11.42 -18.25 -0.75
CA LEU A 25 -11.31 -16.85 -1.16
C LEU A 25 -10.09 -16.17 -0.53
N ALA A 26 -9.89 -16.28 0.79
CA ALA A 26 -8.77 -15.67 1.50
C ALA A 26 -7.41 -16.20 1.02
N THR A 27 -7.34 -17.48 0.64
CA THR A 27 -6.11 -18.09 0.12
C THR A 27 -5.77 -17.61 -1.29
N ARG A 28 -6.76 -17.22 -2.10
CA ARG A 28 -6.59 -16.92 -3.52
C ARG A 28 -6.69 -15.44 -3.86
N SER A 29 -7.34 -14.66 -3.02
CA SER A 29 -7.47 -13.23 -3.23
C SER A 29 -6.14 -12.52 -2.93
N GLU A 30 -5.64 -11.76 -3.88
CA GLU A 30 -4.46 -10.92 -3.69
C GLU A 30 -4.78 -9.67 -2.87
N SER A 31 -6.02 -9.18 -2.98
CA SER A 31 -6.51 -7.98 -2.28
C SER A 31 -7.27 -8.28 -0.98
N GLY A 32 -7.29 -9.55 -0.53
CA GLY A 32 -8.09 -9.99 0.61
C GLY A 32 -9.59 -10.06 0.30
N VAL A 33 -10.37 -10.58 1.23
CA VAL A 33 -11.82 -10.71 1.14
C VAL A 33 -12.47 -9.60 1.95
N GLN A 34 -13.34 -8.80 1.34
CA GLN A 34 -14.11 -7.78 2.06
C GLN A 34 -15.07 -8.46 3.04
N LEU A 35 -14.89 -8.18 4.33
CA LEU A 35 -15.63 -8.89 5.39
C LEU A 35 -17.13 -8.62 5.33
N GLN A 36 -17.54 -7.37 5.28
CA GLN A 36 -18.94 -6.99 5.33
C GLN A 36 -19.75 -7.48 4.11
N PRO A 37 -19.30 -7.30 2.84
CA PRO A 37 -19.97 -7.87 1.69
C PRO A 37 -20.07 -9.41 1.75
N PHE A 38 -19.03 -10.07 2.24
CA PHE A 38 -19.05 -11.52 2.42
C PHE A 38 -20.09 -11.94 3.46
N ALA A 39 -20.12 -11.30 4.64
CA ALA A 39 -21.08 -11.60 5.69
C ALA A 39 -22.53 -11.41 5.21
N VAL A 40 -22.80 -10.29 4.51
CA VAL A 40 -24.14 -10.00 3.97
C VAL A 40 -24.54 -11.02 2.91
N SER A 41 -23.65 -11.37 1.99
CA SER A 41 -23.96 -12.31 0.88
C SER A 41 -24.24 -13.75 1.37
N HIS A 42 -23.73 -14.10 2.56
CA HIS A 42 -23.94 -15.41 3.18
C HIS A 42 -24.89 -15.38 4.38
N ASN A 43 -25.52 -14.22 4.64
CA ASN A 43 -26.43 -14.00 5.76
C ASN A 43 -25.85 -14.43 7.12
N LEU A 44 -24.57 -14.06 7.36
CA LEU A 44 -23.84 -14.44 8.57
C LEU A 44 -23.94 -13.34 9.63
N PRO A 45 -24.40 -13.66 10.84
CA PRO A 45 -24.25 -12.80 12.00
C PRO A 45 -22.77 -12.58 12.37
N SER A 46 -22.48 -11.46 13.06
CA SER A 46 -21.10 -11.09 13.41
C SER A 46 -20.40 -12.15 14.26
N ASP A 47 -21.07 -12.75 15.20
CA ASP A 47 -20.55 -13.79 16.09
C ASP A 47 -20.15 -15.07 15.32
N GLN A 48 -20.94 -15.45 14.32
CA GLN A 48 -20.66 -16.62 13.50
C GLN A 48 -19.46 -16.39 12.58
N ILE A 49 -19.38 -15.21 11.94
CA ILE A 49 -18.25 -14.92 11.06
C ILE A 49 -16.96 -14.77 11.86
N ASP A 50 -17.01 -14.21 13.06
CA ASP A 50 -15.87 -14.11 13.97
C ASP A 50 -15.37 -15.51 14.38
N ALA A 51 -16.26 -16.40 14.72
CA ALA A 51 -15.93 -17.80 15.04
C ALA A 51 -15.26 -18.50 13.83
N ILE A 52 -15.75 -18.29 12.61
CA ILE A 52 -15.16 -18.85 11.38
C ILE A 52 -13.75 -18.30 11.17
N ILE A 53 -13.54 -16.99 11.27
CA ILE A 53 -12.24 -16.34 11.08
C ILE A 53 -11.21 -16.91 12.06
N VAL A 54 -11.58 -17.01 13.35
CA VAL A 54 -10.72 -17.58 14.40
C VAL A 54 -10.42 -19.05 14.14
N SER A 55 -11.43 -19.86 13.80
CA SER A 55 -11.25 -21.30 13.55
C SER A 55 -10.35 -21.60 12.36
N LEU A 56 -10.32 -20.72 11.36
CA LEU A 56 -9.50 -20.85 10.15
C LEU A 56 -8.12 -20.18 10.29
N GLY A 57 -7.82 -19.51 11.40
CA GLY A 57 -6.57 -18.76 11.60
C GLY A 57 -6.36 -17.64 10.56
N LEU A 58 -7.47 -17.00 10.14
CA LEU A 58 -7.40 -15.90 9.17
C LEU A 58 -7.13 -14.57 9.86
N LEU A 59 -6.44 -13.68 9.16
CA LEU A 59 -6.14 -12.34 9.65
C LEU A 59 -7.25 -11.37 9.26
N ARG A 60 -7.77 -10.64 10.25
CA ARG A 60 -8.63 -9.49 10.05
C ARG A 60 -7.77 -8.23 9.99
N VAL A 61 -7.87 -7.47 8.92
CA VAL A 61 -7.02 -6.32 8.64
C VAL A 61 -7.90 -5.10 8.34
N GLY A 62 -7.64 -3.99 9.02
CA GLY A 62 -8.37 -2.71 8.86
C GLY A 62 -9.52 -2.56 9.84
N ASP A 63 -10.27 -1.47 9.64
CA ASP A 63 -11.38 -1.06 10.47
C ASP A 63 -12.70 -1.11 9.68
N ALA A 64 -13.84 -1.36 10.38
CA ALA A 64 -15.16 -1.32 9.76
C ALA A 64 -15.44 0.04 9.06
N PRO A 65 -16.12 0.07 7.93
CA PRO A 65 -16.68 -1.05 7.16
C PRO A 65 -15.70 -1.65 6.13
N LYS A 66 -14.42 -1.21 6.11
CA LYS A 66 -13.42 -1.58 5.10
C LYS A 66 -12.53 -2.75 5.53
N GLU A 67 -12.93 -3.49 6.54
CA GLU A 67 -12.20 -4.68 7.00
C GLU A 67 -12.05 -5.72 5.91
N ARG A 68 -10.86 -6.34 5.89
CA ARG A 68 -10.53 -7.41 4.95
C ARG A 68 -9.95 -8.61 5.67
N ILE A 69 -10.23 -9.77 5.11
CA ILE A 69 -9.76 -11.04 5.60
C ILE A 69 -8.68 -11.57 4.68
N PHE A 70 -7.55 -11.93 5.26
CA PHE A 70 -6.39 -12.50 4.56
C PHE A 70 -6.00 -13.83 5.18
N CYS A 71 -5.48 -14.73 4.34
CA CYS A 71 -4.60 -15.79 4.82
C CYS A 71 -3.25 -15.16 5.17
N GLU A 72 -2.63 -15.60 6.26
CA GLU A 72 -1.38 -15.02 6.77
C GLU A 72 -0.25 -15.01 5.72
N SER A 73 -0.10 -16.08 4.96
CA SER A 73 0.92 -16.17 3.90
C SER A 73 0.68 -15.15 2.79
N ARG A 74 -0.59 -14.87 2.44
CA ARG A 74 -0.94 -13.85 1.45
C ARG A 74 -0.66 -12.45 1.95
N TRP A 75 -1.00 -12.18 3.21
CA TRP A 75 -0.72 -10.90 3.83
C TRP A 75 0.79 -10.61 3.87
N ARG A 76 1.59 -11.58 4.34
CA ARG A 76 3.05 -11.46 4.34
C ARG A 76 3.61 -11.26 2.93
N GLY A 77 3.10 -12.00 1.95
CA GLY A 77 3.47 -11.87 0.54
C GLY A 77 3.18 -10.48 -0.02
N LEU A 78 2.00 -9.93 0.26
CA LEU A 78 1.63 -8.56 -0.14
C LEU A 78 2.59 -7.52 0.45
N MET A 79 2.87 -7.62 1.75
CA MET A 79 3.80 -6.71 2.43
C MET A 79 5.21 -6.76 1.81
N ALA A 80 5.70 -7.96 1.50
CA ALA A 80 7.00 -8.14 0.86
C ALA A 80 7.02 -7.55 -0.56
N LEU A 81 5.98 -7.77 -1.34
CA LEU A 81 5.86 -7.20 -2.69
C LEU A 81 5.87 -5.67 -2.67
N ILE A 82 5.15 -5.04 -1.74
CA ILE A 82 5.14 -3.58 -1.60
C ILE A 82 6.53 -3.05 -1.25
N LEU A 83 7.23 -3.69 -0.29
CA LEU A 83 8.59 -3.28 0.09
C LEU A 83 9.55 -3.36 -1.10
N ASN A 84 9.51 -4.46 -1.84
CA ASN A 84 10.35 -4.66 -3.03
C ASN A 84 10.02 -3.65 -4.12
N ALA A 85 8.74 -3.35 -4.35
CA ALA A 85 8.31 -2.36 -5.32
C ALA A 85 8.86 -0.96 -4.97
N VAL A 86 8.75 -0.55 -3.71
CA VAL A 86 9.28 0.74 -3.27
C VAL A 86 10.81 0.78 -3.34
N ALA A 87 11.50 -0.31 -2.97
CA ALA A 87 12.95 -0.41 -3.09
C ALA A 87 13.41 -0.25 -4.55
N SER A 88 12.76 -0.95 -5.48
CA SER A 88 13.06 -0.84 -6.92
C SER A 88 12.80 0.57 -7.47
N ILE A 89 11.76 1.27 -6.97
CA ILE A 89 11.51 2.67 -7.34
C ILE A 89 12.63 3.58 -6.82
N HIS A 90 13.13 3.35 -5.61
CA HIS A 90 14.26 4.11 -5.06
C HIS A 90 15.55 3.90 -5.84
N GLU A 91 15.83 2.66 -6.27
CA GLU A 91 16.98 2.35 -7.13
C GLU A 91 16.87 3.03 -8.49
N SER A 92 15.69 3.02 -9.10
CA SER A 92 15.47 3.64 -10.41
C SER A 92 15.40 5.18 -10.36
N LYS A 93 15.00 5.75 -9.22
CA LYS A 93 14.83 7.20 -9.02
C LYS A 93 15.43 7.66 -7.69
N PRO A 94 16.77 7.62 -7.53
CA PRO A 94 17.43 7.89 -6.23
C PRO A 94 17.25 9.31 -5.71
N LYS A 95 16.91 10.25 -6.59
CA LYS A 95 16.63 11.67 -6.24
C LYS A 95 15.17 11.90 -5.83
N SER A 96 14.28 10.90 -5.98
CA SER A 96 12.88 11.05 -5.61
C SER A 96 12.68 10.94 -4.11
N ILE A 97 11.83 11.79 -3.54
CA ILE A 97 11.45 11.74 -2.12
C ILE A 97 10.79 10.40 -1.76
N GLY A 98 10.17 9.73 -2.75
CA GLY A 98 9.49 8.46 -2.55
C GLY A 98 8.53 8.14 -3.70
N ALA A 99 7.79 7.05 -3.55
CA ALA A 99 6.84 6.52 -4.51
C ALA A 99 5.41 6.98 -4.21
N SER A 100 4.62 7.31 -5.21
CA SER A 100 3.18 7.47 -5.07
C SER A 100 2.47 6.10 -5.07
N ILE A 101 1.21 6.06 -4.65
CA ILE A 101 0.39 4.83 -4.74
C ILE A 101 0.34 4.31 -6.18
N LYS A 102 0.23 5.21 -7.17
CA LYS A 102 0.22 4.84 -8.59
C LYS A 102 1.55 4.23 -9.04
N ASP A 103 2.68 4.82 -8.60
CA ASP A 103 4.01 4.27 -8.91
C ASP A 103 4.14 2.83 -8.36
N ILE A 104 3.69 2.62 -7.12
CA ILE A 104 3.70 1.30 -6.47
C ILE A 104 2.80 0.31 -7.25
N GLN A 105 1.58 0.70 -7.62
CA GLN A 105 0.66 -0.14 -8.42
C GLN A 105 1.26 -0.56 -9.75
N VAL A 106 1.89 0.39 -10.46
CA VAL A 106 2.57 0.10 -11.74
C VAL A 106 3.72 -0.87 -11.53
N GLN A 107 4.54 -0.66 -10.48
CA GLN A 107 5.69 -1.52 -10.19
C GLN A 107 5.28 -2.93 -9.75
N LEU A 108 4.15 -3.09 -9.08
CA LEU A 108 3.61 -4.39 -8.69
C LEU A 108 3.18 -5.23 -9.91
N GLY A 109 2.87 -4.61 -11.05
CA GLY A 109 2.51 -5.29 -12.30
C GLY A 109 1.20 -6.10 -12.22
N VAL A 110 0.52 -6.08 -11.10
CA VAL A 110 -0.73 -6.78 -10.82
C VAL A 110 -1.77 -5.77 -10.38
N PHE A 111 -3.02 -5.98 -10.81
CA PHE A 111 -4.10 -5.11 -10.37
C PHE A 111 -4.42 -5.37 -8.90
N PHE A 112 -3.86 -4.55 -8.02
CA PHE A 112 -4.28 -4.46 -6.63
C PHE A 112 -5.37 -3.41 -6.48
N GLU A 113 -6.40 -3.76 -5.74
CA GLU A 113 -7.41 -2.79 -5.35
C GLU A 113 -6.77 -1.69 -4.48
N GLU A 114 -6.99 -0.43 -4.83
CA GLU A 114 -6.33 0.72 -4.19
C GLU A 114 -6.57 0.77 -2.67
N ASP A 115 -7.77 0.39 -2.22
CA ASP A 115 -8.11 0.35 -0.80
C ASP A 115 -7.28 -0.69 -0.02
N SER A 116 -7.00 -1.85 -0.63
CA SER A 116 -6.12 -2.87 -0.02
C SER A 116 -4.68 -2.38 0.09
N LEU A 117 -4.20 -1.68 -0.94
CA LEU A 117 -2.87 -1.12 -0.94
C LEU A 117 -2.73 -0.01 0.10
N LYS A 118 -3.71 0.90 0.19
CA LYS A 118 -3.75 1.95 1.22
C LYS A 118 -3.76 1.36 2.63
N LEU A 119 -4.52 0.30 2.84
CA LEU A 119 -4.59 -0.39 4.11
C LEU A 119 -3.23 -1.02 4.48
N ALA A 120 -2.58 -1.71 3.55
CA ALA A 120 -1.26 -2.28 3.75
C ALA A 120 -0.23 -1.19 4.08
N LEU A 121 -0.20 -0.10 3.33
CA LEU A 121 0.70 1.03 3.57
C LEU A 121 0.47 1.68 4.95
N LYS A 122 -0.79 1.86 5.36
CA LYS A 122 -1.14 2.38 6.70
C LYS A 122 -0.54 1.51 7.81
N ILE A 123 -0.67 0.19 7.69
CA ILE A 123 -0.12 -0.75 8.66
C ILE A 123 1.42 -0.72 8.64
N MET A 124 2.05 -0.72 7.46
CA MET A 124 3.50 -0.65 7.34
C MET A 124 4.08 0.63 7.95
N ILE A 125 3.35 1.74 7.88
CA ILE A 125 3.73 3.00 8.55
C ILE A 125 3.64 2.85 10.06
N SER A 126 2.55 2.27 10.58
CA SER A 126 2.39 2.04 12.03
C SER A 126 3.45 1.10 12.59
N GLU A 127 3.90 0.12 11.80
CA GLU A 127 5.00 -0.79 12.13
C GLU A 127 6.41 -0.20 11.91
N LYS A 128 6.50 1.08 11.48
CA LYS A 128 7.76 1.77 11.15
C LYS A 128 8.58 1.09 10.04
N ARG A 129 7.95 0.32 9.20
CA ARG A 129 8.55 -0.34 8.03
C ARG A 129 8.50 0.53 6.79
N MET A 130 7.67 1.57 6.79
CA MET A 130 7.49 2.55 5.74
C MET A 130 7.38 3.93 6.36
N CYS A 131 7.89 4.95 5.68
CA CYS A 131 7.69 6.35 6.02
C CYS A 131 6.81 7.02 4.97
N VAL A 132 6.17 8.13 5.35
CA VAL A 132 5.33 8.93 4.45
C VAL A 132 5.70 10.40 4.56
N ASN A 133 5.78 11.10 3.42
CA ASN A 133 5.91 12.55 3.33
C ASN A 133 4.89 13.06 2.29
N GLY A 134 3.85 13.73 2.77
CA GLY A 134 2.69 14.10 1.96
C GLY A 134 2.02 12.87 1.35
N SER A 135 2.06 12.75 0.02
CA SER A 135 1.51 11.62 -0.75
C SER A 135 2.57 10.62 -1.22
N ARG A 136 3.81 10.74 -0.71
CA ARG A 136 4.95 9.90 -1.11
C ARG A 136 5.34 8.94 0.01
N PHE A 137 5.54 7.68 -0.35
CA PHE A 137 5.93 6.59 0.54
C PHE A 137 7.38 6.23 0.27
N TYR A 138 8.17 6.02 1.32
CA TYR A 138 9.58 5.68 1.20
C TYR A 138 10.04 4.74 2.33
N LEU A 139 11.10 3.99 2.06
CA LEU A 139 11.71 3.12 3.06
C LEU A 139 12.52 3.94 4.05
N PRO A 140 12.57 3.55 5.35
CA PRO A 140 13.37 4.25 6.36
C PRO A 140 14.87 4.35 6.01
N SER A 141 15.37 3.40 5.21
CA SER A 141 16.76 3.39 4.72
C SER A 141 17.01 4.28 3.51
N HIS A 142 15.96 4.88 2.92
CA HIS A 142 16.11 5.72 1.73
C HIS A 142 16.62 7.10 2.10
N ASN A 143 17.86 7.41 1.68
CA ASN A 143 18.44 8.73 1.75
C ASN A 143 18.43 9.36 0.36
N ILE A 144 17.86 10.56 0.25
CA ILE A 144 17.90 11.32 -0.99
C ILE A 144 19.35 11.73 -1.24
N HIS A 145 19.95 11.17 -2.29
CA HIS A 145 21.29 11.59 -2.70
C HIS A 145 21.19 12.85 -3.57
N ILE A 146 21.44 14.01 -2.96
CA ILE A 146 21.57 15.28 -3.70
C ILE A 146 23.04 15.41 -4.11
N PRO A 147 23.37 15.48 -5.41
CA PRO A 147 24.73 15.69 -5.86
C PRO A 147 25.35 16.94 -5.24
N GLU A 148 26.66 16.92 -4.95
CA GLU A 148 27.36 18.06 -4.34
C GLU A 148 27.16 19.37 -5.11
N GLN A 149 27.09 19.30 -6.43
CA GLN A 149 26.81 20.45 -7.29
C GLN A 149 25.43 21.09 -7.02
N GLU A 150 24.38 20.26 -6.84
CA GLU A 150 23.04 20.75 -6.50
C GLU A 150 22.98 21.29 -5.09
N THR A 151 23.72 20.69 -4.15
CA THR A 151 23.85 21.17 -2.77
C THR A 151 24.53 22.51 -2.72
N ALA A 152 25.58 22.73 -3.52
CA ALA A 152 26.26 24.04 -3.65
C ALA A 152 25.32 25.11 -4.18
N ILE A 153 24.52 24.81 -5.20
CA ILE A 153 23.53 25.76 -5.76
C ILE A 153 22.46 26.10 -4.72
N LEU A 154 21.93 25.09 -4.00
CA LEU A 154 20.94 25.29 -2.93
C LEU A 154 21.52 26.19 -1.79
N THR A 155 22.78 25.98 -1.43
CA THR A 155 23.47 26.78 -0.40
C THR A 155 23.62 28.22 -0.86
N ILE A 156 24.02 28.45 -2.11
CA ILE A 156 24.13 29.80 -2.69
C ILE A 156 22.75 30.46 -2.74
N ALA A 157 21.71 29.74 -3.20
CA ALA A 157 20.35 30.28 -3.24
C ALA A 157 19.81 30.58 -1.84
N ALA A 158 20.06 29.75 -0.84
CA ALA A 158 19.68 29.99 0.54
C ALA A 158 20.39 31.23 1.12
N ASN A 159 21.67 31.42 0.82
CA ASN A 159 22.44 32.57 1.26
C ASN A 159 21.97 33.87 0.60
N ILE A 160 21.52 33.83 -0.66
CA ILE A 160 20.96 34.99 -1.36
C ILE A 160 19.57 35.35 -0.80
N LEU A 161 18.78 34.39 -0.41
CA LEU A 161 17.42 34.62 0.10
C LEU A 161 17.36 34.96 1.60
N ALA A 162 18.39 34.58 2.37
CA ALA A 162 18.42 34.77 3.82
C ALA A 162 18.53 36.24 4.27
N PRO A 163 19.23 37.18 3.57
CA PRO A 163 19.39 38.55 4.02
C PRO A 163 18.12 39.40 3.97
N ASP A 164 17.18 39.08 3.09
CA ASP A 164 16.02 39.95 2.76
C ASP A 164 14.69 39.48 3.38
N GLY A 165 14.73 38.68 4.44
CA GLY A 165 13.49 38.27 5.14
C GLY A 165 12.47 37.56 4.28
N GLY A 166 12.91 36.86 3.24
CA GLY A 166 12.02 36.00 2.42
C GLY A 166 11.23 36.74 1.33
N THR A 167 11.55 37.99 1.04
CA THR A 167 10.95 38.70 -0.10
C THR A 167 11.70 38.32 -1.38
N PRO A 168 11.05 37.65 -2.37
CA PRO A 168 11.72 37.31 -3.62
C PRO A 168 12.12 38.59 -4.37
N PRO A 169 13.32 38.64 -5.01
CA PRO A 169 13.75 39.80 -5.78
C PRO A 169 12.71 40.10 -6.85
N SER A 170 12.31 41.39 -6.93
CA SER A 170 11.35 41.82 -7.95
C SER A 170 11.98 41.69 -9.33
N LEU A 171 11.25 41.10 -10.28
CA LEU A 171 11.66 40.91 -11.67
C LEU A 171 11.88 42.19 -12.48
N GLN A 172 11.90 43.37 -11.83
CA GLN A 172 11.95 44.69 -12.47
C GLN A 172 13.24 45.47 -12.22
N GLN A 173 14.35 44.84 -11.85
CA GLN A 173 15.63 45.54 -11.92
C GLN A 173 16.29 45.32 -13.28
N PRO A 174 16.33 46.35 -14.17
CA PRO A 174 17.14 46.25 -15.38
C PRO A 174 18.62 46.17 -14.99
N ALA A 175 19.32 45.23 -15.63
CA ALA A 175 20.76 45.13 -15.51
C ALA A 175 21.41 46.47 -15.90
N GLN A 176 22.20 47.06 -15.00
CA GLN A 176 23.17 48.11 -15.30
C GLN A 176 24.46 47.48 -15.78
#